data_f9bca31ac82c0e8c993dd6bcca973e2e
#
_entry.id   f9bca31ac82c0e8c993dd6bcca973e2e
#
_cell.length_a   1.000
_cell.length_b   1.000
_cell.length_c   1.000
_cell.angle_alpha   90.00
_cell.angle_beta   90.00
_cell.angle_gamma   90.00
#
_symmetry.space_group_name_H-M   'P 1'
#
loop_
_entity.id
_entity.type
_entity.pdbx_description
1 polymer ?
#
loop_
_entity_poly.entity_id
_entity_poly.type
_entity_poly.pdbx_seq_one_letter_code
_entity_poly.pdbx_strand_id
1 'polypeptide(L)'
;MNDCLFCKIIAGDIPSTKVYEDENVFAFRDINPQAPVHVLVLPRQHICCADEINADNSALVGKCFEAVSKIAKSEGLTNGYRIVNNCGEDGGQTVKHLHFHLLGGKKLPEGMA
;
A
#
# COMPACT_ATOMS: atom_id res chain seq x y z
N MET A 1 -18.82 4.78 -13.18
CA MET A 1 -17.49 5.26 -13.64
C MET A 1 -16.56 5.47 -12.45
N ASN A 2 -15.38 4.97 -12.54
CA ASN A 2 -14.44 5.01 -11.43
C ASN A 2 -13.36 6.07 -11.67
N ASP A 3 -13.34 7.10 -10.81
CA ASP A 3 -12.34 8.17 -10.90
C ASP A 3 -11.11 7.91 -10.02
N CYS A 4 -11.04 6.73 -9.40
CA CYS A 4 -9.96 6.39 -8.50
C CYS A 4 -8.63 6.23 -9.25
N LEU A 5 -7.65 7.04 -8.87
CA LEU A 5 -6.30 6.97 -9.47
C LEU A 5 -5.71 5.57 -9.34
N PHE A 6 -5.84 4.94 -8.17
CA PHE A 6 -5.25 3.62 -7.96
C PHE A 6 -5.99 2.51 -8.71
N CYS A 7 -7.32 2.63 -8.84
CA CYS A 7 -8.06 1.69 -9.70
C CYS A 7 -7.59 1.79 -11.14
N LYS A 8 -7.28 3.00 -11.61
CA LYS A 8 -6.77 3.19 -12.97
C LYS A 8 -5.37 2.61 -13.13
N ILE A 9 -4.53 2.70 -12.11
CA ILE A 9 -3.21 2.08 -12.11
C ILE A 9 -3.34 0.56 -12.16
N ILE A 10 -4.21 -0.01 -11.36
CA ILE A 10 -4.46 -1.46 -11.35
C ILE A 10 -4.95 -1.93 -12.72
N ALA A 11 -5.80 -1.15 -13.35
CA ALA A 11 -6.35 -1.49 -14.68
C ALA A 11 -5.34 -1.30 -15.81
N GLY A 12 -4.20 -0.64 -15.54
CA GLY A 12 -3.20 -0.38 -16.54
C GLY A 12 -3.44 0.90 -17.36
N ASP A 13 -4.44 1.69 -16.98
CA ASP A 13 -4.76 2.94 -17.67
C ASP A 13 -3.75 4.05 -17.36
N ILE A 14 -3.11 3.97 -16.21
CA ILE A 14 -2.07 4.90 -15.77
C ILE A 14 -0.82 4.06 -15.46
N PRO A 15 0.35 4.44 -16.01
CA PRO A 15 1.56 3.66 -15.78
C PRO A 15 2.05 3.73 -14.33
N SER A 16 2.70 2.67 -13.89
CA SER A 16 3.32 2.61 -12.57
C SER A 16 4.48 1.61 -12.63
N THR A 17 5.36 1.66 -11.64
CA THR A 17 6.42 0.66 -11.50
C THR A 17 5.92 -0.44 -10.59
N LYS A 18 5.32 -1.47 -11.19
CA LYS A 18 4.74 -2.59 -10.46
C LYS A 18 5.83 -3.39 -9.75
N VAL A 19 5.56 -3.76 -8.51
CA VAL A 19 6.47 -4.55 -7.66
C VAL A 19 5.91 -5.95 -7.41
N TYR A 20 4.58 -6.06 -7.29
CA TYR A 20 3.95 -7.32 -6.94
C TYR A 20 2.48 -7.27 -7.36
N GLU A 21 1.94 -8.41 -7.77
CA GLU A 21 0.49 -8.54 -7.94
C GLU A 21 0.07 -10.00 -7.82
N ASP A 22 -1.13 -10.18 -7.33
CA ASP A 22 -1.82 -11.47 -7.35
C ASP A 22 -3.32 -11.20 -7.54
N GLU A 23 -4.16 -12.21 -7.33
CA GLU A 23 -5.60 -12.05 -7.55
C GLU A 23 -6.27 -11.07 -6.60
N ASN A 24 -5.65 -10.76 -5.45
CA ASN A 24 -6.24 -9.90 -4.41
C ASN A 24 -5.50 -8.58 -4.21
N VAL A 25 -4.23 -8.53 -4.54
CA VAL A 25 -3.34 -7.42 -4.15
C VAL A 25 -2.55 -6.89 -5.34
N PHE A 26 -2.33 -5.60 -5.35
CA PHE A 26 -1.48 -4.93 -6.32
C PHE A 26 -0.51 -4.02 -5.55
N ALA A 27 0.74 -3.98 -5.98
CA ALA A 27 1.74 -3.13 -5.32
C ALA A 27 2.66 -2.48 -6.34
N PHE A 28 2.98 -1.21 -6.10
CA PHE A 28 3.84 -0.43 -6.99
C PHE A 28 4.64 0.59 -6.19
N ARG A 29 5.74 1.09 -6.78
CA ARG A 29 6.60 2.05 -6.10
C ARG A 29 5.95 3.42 -6.03
N ASP A 30 6.12 4.09 -4.87
CA ASP A 30 5.69 5.48 -4.72
C ASP A 30 6.61 6.36 -5.57
N ILE A 31 6.02 7.31 -6.31
CA ILE A 31 6.79 8.22 -7.17
C ILE A 31 7.51 9.31 -6.37
N ASN A 32 7.12 9.51 -5.11
CA ASN A 32 7.77 10.45 -4.20
C ASN A 32 8.25 9.69 -2.96
N PRO A 33 9.28 8.84 -3.11
CA PRO A 33 9.66 7.94 -2.02
C PRO A 33 10.17 8.69 -0.80
N GLN A 34 9.72 8.24 0.37
CA GLN A 34 10.11 8.77 1.67
C GLN A 34 11.21 7.93 2.32
N ALA A 35 11.63 6.85 1.66
CA ALA A 35 12.66 5.94 2.12
C ALA A 35 13.27 5.27 0.90
N PRO A 36 14.47 4.64 1.01
CA PRO A 36 15.09 3.93 -0.12
C PRO A 36 14.16 2.89 -0.74
N VAL A 37 13.35 2.21 0.08
CA VAL A 37 12.27 1.35 -0.39
C VAL A 37 10.96 1.97 0.09
N HIS A 38 10.09 2.31 -0.85
CA HIS A 38 8.77 2.86 -0.55
C HIS A 38 7.78 2.29 -1.56
N VAL A 39 7.01 1.31 -1.13
CA VAL A 39 6.05 0.59 -1.97
C VAL A 39 4.65 0.80 -1.42
N LEU A 40 3.69 1.02 -2.32
CA LEU A 40 2.27 1.11 -1.96
C LEU A 40 1.65 -0.27 -2.20
N VAL A 41 1.03 -0.83 -1.19
CA VAL A 41 0.40 -2.16 -1.24
C VAL A 41 -1.08 -1.98 -0.99
N LEU A 42 -1.90 -2.46 -1.91
CA LEU A 42 -3.34 -2.19 -1.86
C LEU A 42 -4.15 -3.37 -2.36
N PRO A 43 -5.41 -3.50 -1.88
CA PRO A 43 -6.30 -4.49 -2.45
C PRO A 43 -6.73 -4.06 -3.86
N ARG A 44 -6.91 -5.02 -4.76
CA ARG A 44 -7.44 -4.72 -6.10
C ARG A 44 -8.86 -4.20 -6.01
N GLN A 45 -9.65 -4.76 -5.07
CA GLN A 45 -11.00 -4.28 -4.82
C GLN A 45 -10.95 -2.87 -4.25
N HIS A 46 -11.76 -1.97 -4.79
CA HIS A 46 -11.83 -0.61 -4.26
C HIS A 46 -12.47 -0.59 -2.88
N ILE A 47 -11.69 -0.19 -1.88
CA ILE A 47 -12.16 0.09 -0.53
C ILE A 47 -11.61 1.49 -0.25
N CYS A 48 -12.46 2.40 0.19
CA CYS A 48 -12.06 3.81 0.34
C CYS A 48 -10.92 3.99 1.35
N CYS A 49 -11.07 3.42 2.53
CA CYS A 49 -10.14 3.68 3.64
C CYS A 49 -10.32 2.65 4.74
N ALA A 50 -9.47 2.72 5.77
CA ALA A 50 -9.51 1.78 6.89
C ALA A 50 -10.86 1.76 7.61
N ASP A 51 -11.55 2.90 7.65
CA ASP A 51 -12.83 3.02 8.32
C ASP A 51 -13.95 2.23 7.63
N GLU A 52 -13.74 1.83 6.36
CA GLU A 52 -14.69 1.04 5.58
C GLU A 52 -14.42 -0.47 5.66
N ILE A 53 -13.43 -0.88 6.42
CA ILE A 53 -13.12 -2.30 6.59
C ILE A 53 -14.17 -2.94 7.51
N ASN A 54 -14.70 -4.10 7.09
CA ASN A 54 -15.76 -4.80 7.81
C ASN A 54 -15.57 -6.32 7.64
N ALA A 55 -16.53 -7.10 8.15
CA ALA A 55 -16.44 -8.55 8.12
C ALA A 55 -16.39 -9.12 6.69
N ASP A 56 -16.95 -8.40 5.71
CA ASP A 56 -17.00 -8.89 4.34
C ASP A 56 -15.70 -8.66 3.57
N ASN A 57 -14.89 -7.67 3.97
CA ASN A 57 -13.68 -7.33 3.23
C ASN A 57 -12.39 -7.40 4.05
N SER A 58 -12.48 -7.67 5.36
CA SER A 58 -11.29 -7.66 6.22
C SER A 58 -10.22 -8.67 5.81
N ALA A 59 -10.61 -9.77 5.17
CA ALA A 59 -9.64 -10.77 4.69
C ALA A 59 -8.68 -10.17 3.66
N LEU A 60 -9.11 -9.16 2.91
CA LEU A 60 -8.26 -8.49 1.93
C LEU A 60 -7.11 -7.73 2.60
N VAL A 61 -7.34 -7.22 3.80
CA VAL A 61 -6.29 -6.56 4.59
C VAL A 61 -5.21 -7.57 4.96
N GLY A 62 -5.61 -8.76 5.39
CA GLY A 62 -4.67 -9.86 5.66
C GLY A 62 -3.86 -10.20 4.43
N LYS A 63 -4.49 -10.24 3.25
CA LYS A 63 -3.79 -10.49 2.00
C LYS A 63 -2.76 -9.41 1.69
N CYS A 64 -3.08 -8.15 1.97
CA CYS A 64 -2.13 -7.06 1.81
C CYS A 64 -0.91 -7.25 2.72
N PHE A 65 -1.13 -7.65 3.98
CA PHE A 65 -0.02 -7.90 4.91
C PHE A 65 0.83 -9.09 4.49
N GLU A 66 0.21 -10.15 3.96
CA GLU A 66 0.97 -11.27 3.40
C GLU A 66 1.86 -10.80 2.25
N ALA A 67 1.31 -9.95 1.38
CA ALA A 67 2.07 -9.38 0.27
C ALA A 67 3.23 -8.50 0.77
N VAL A 68 2.99 -7.69 1.81
CA VAL A 68 4.04 -6.86 2.42
C VAL A 68 5.23 -7.74 2.85
N SER A 69 4.94 -8.85 3.51
CA SER A 69 6.00 -9.77 3.96
C SER A 69 6.81 -10.32 2.78
N LYS A 70 6.14 -10.71 1.71
CA LYS A 70 6.80 -11.23 0.50
C LYS A 70 7.65 -10.15 -0.18
N ILE A 71 7.10 -8.95 -0.30
CA ILE A 71 7.80 -7.82 -0.92
C ILE A 71 9.02 -7.44 -0.10
N ALA A 72 8.88 -7.38 1.23
CA ALA A 72 9.98 -7.04 2.12
C ALA A 72 11.16 -8.00 1.94
N LYS A 73 10.88 -9.29 1.83
CA LYS A 73 11.92 -10.29 1.58
C LYS A 73 12.58 -10.08 0.23
N SER A 74 11.78 -9.86 -0.80
CA SER A 74 12.27 -9.61 -2.16
C SER A 74 13.11 -8.34 -2.24
N GLU A 75 12.80 -7.30 -1.46
CA GLU A 75 13.54 -6.04 -1.43
C GLU A 75 14.71 -6.07 -0.46
N GLY A 76 14.96 -7.19 0.21
CA GLY A 76 16.09 -7.33 1.11
C GLY A 76 15.93 -6.60 2.45
N LEU A 77 14.73 -6.37 2.90
CA LEU A 77 14.45 -5.65 4.15
C LEU A 77 14.59 -6.59 5.35
N THR A 78 15.80 -7.10 5.57
CA THR A 78 16.07 -8.12 6.58
C THR A 78 16.13 -7.56 8.00
N ASN A 79 16.27 -6.24 8.15
CA ASN A 79 16.43 -5.60 9.45
C ASN A 79 15.18 -4.82 9.88
N GLY A 80 14.06 -5.13 9.26
CA GLY A 80 12.78 -4.53 9.61
C GLY A 80 12.32 -3.45 8.64
N TYR A 81 11.10 -3.01 8.84
CA TYR A 81 10.47 -2.02 7.97
C TYR A 81 9.26 -1.44 8.70
N ARG A 82 8.68 -0.40 8.11
CA ARG A 82 7.50 0.25 8.69
C ARG A 82 6.33 0.14 7.72
N ILE A 83 5.15 -0.10 8.27
CA ILE A 83 3.90 -0.09 7.50
C ILE A 83 3.08 1.08 8.00
N VAL A 84 2.58 1.91 7.08
CA VAL A 84 1.76 3.08 7.42
C VAL A 84 0.47 3.01 6.63
N ASN A 85 -0.64 3.24 7.31
CA ASN A 85 -1.94 3.42 6.67
C ASN A 85 -2.51 4.77 7.12
N ASN A 86 -2.95 5.58 6.17
CA ASN A 86 -3.57 6.87 6.42
C ASN A 86 -5.06 6.75 6.13
N CYS A 87 -5.89 7.18 7.07
CA CYS A 87 -7.35 7.13 6.92
C CYS A 87 -7.94 8.52 7.09
N GLY A 88 -8.64 9.00 6.07
CA GLY A 88 -9.34 10.27 6.12
C GLY A 88 -8.44 11.49 6.09
N GLU A 89 -9.07 12.66 6.17
CA GLU A 89 -8.36 13.93 6.07
C GLU A 89 -7.36 14.13 7.20
N ASP A 90 -7.78 13.90 8.43
CA ASP A 90 -6.89 14.09 9.59
C ASP A 90 -5.75 13.08 9.61
N GLY A 91 -5.93 11.93 8.97
CA GLY A 91 -4.87 10.94 8.84
C GLY A 91 -3.93 11.20 7.67
N GLY A 92 -4.21 12.20 6.85
CA GLY A 92 -3.37 12.54 5.72
C GLY A 92 -3.58 11.66 4.50
N GLN A 93 -4.75 11.06 4.36
CA GLN A 93 -5.06 10.24 3.19
C GLN A 93 -5.32 11.12 1.96
N THR A 94 -4.49 11.00 0.94
CA THR A 94 -4.60 11.81 -0.27
C THR A 94 -5.30 11.10 -1.42
N VAL A 95 -5.24 9.78 -1.47
CA VAL A 95 -5.94 8.97 -2.48
C VAL A 95 -6.92 8.05 -1.77
N LYS A 96 -8.19 8.15 -2.17
CA LYS A 96 -9.30 7.43 -1.49
C LYS A 96 -9.45 6.00 -2.02
N HIS A 97 -8.39 5.24 -1.87
CA HIS A 97 -8.33 3.81 -2.11
C HIS A 97 -7.39 3.27 -1.03
N LEU A 98 -7.89 2.38 -0.21
CA LEU A 98 -7.12 1.79 0.90
C LEU A 98 -5.75 1.34 0.42
N HIS A 99 -4.70 1.80 1.07
CA HIS A 99 -3.34 1.38 0.74
C HIS A 99 -2.44 1.46 1.96
N PHE A 100 -1.40 0.65 1.92
CA PHE A 100 -0.41 0.57 2.99
C PHE A 100 0.94 0.96 2.40
N HIS A 101 1.61 1.92 3.05
CA HIS A 101 2.97 2.28 2.69
C HIS A 101 3.92 1.28 3.34
N LEU A 102 4.76 0.66 2.54
CA LEU A 102 5.86 -0.17 3.04
C LEU A 102 7.13 0.66 2.90
N LEU A 103 7.74 1.02 4.02
CA LEU A 103 8.92 1.89 4.07
C LEU A 103 10.08 1.13 4.69
N GLY A 104 11.23 1.15 4.03
CA GLY A 104 12.39 0.46 4.54
C GLY A 104 13.67 0.84 3.82
N GLY A 105 14.75 0.10 4.11
CA GLY A 105 16.04 0.32 3.48
C GLY A 105 16.95 1.25 4.27
N LYS A 106 16.48 1.78 5.39
CA LYS A 106 17.28 2.56 6.33
C LYS A 106 16.60 2.53 7.70
N LYS A 107 17.29 2.95 8.73
CA LYS A 107 16.66 3.11 10.04
C LYS A 107 15.77 4.35 10.01
N LEU A 108 14.48 4.14 10.26
CA LEU A 108 13.51 5.22 10.30
C LEU A 108 13.44 5.80 11.71
N PRO A 109 13.12 7.11 11.84
CA PRO A 109 12.96 7.72 13.17
C PRO A 109 11.85 7.03 13.97
N GLU A 110 11.94 7.09 15.30
CA GLU A 110 10.92 6.48 16.16
C GLU A 110 9.60 7.26 16.19
N GLY A 111 9.62 8.51 15.80
CA GLY A 111 8.43 9.35 15.81
C GLY A 111 7.31 8.80 14.94
N MET A 112 6.07 9.02 15.38
CA MET A 112 4.88 8.52 14.68
C MET A 112 4.22 9.58 13.80
N ALA A 113 4.55 10.83 13.98
CA ALA A 113 3.96 11.93 13.21
C ALA A 113 4.97 13.00 12.88
#